data_9eec671112a851706a47027a2b943de9
#
_entry.id   9eec671112a851706a47027a2b943de9
#
_cell.length_a   1.000
_cell.length_b   1.000
_cell.length_c   1.000
_cell.angle_alpha   90.00
_cell.angle_beta   90.00
_cell.angle_gamma   90.00
#
_symmetry.space_group_name_H-M   'P 1'
#
loop_
_entity.id
_entity.type
_entity.pdbx_description
1 polymer ?
#
loop_
_entity_poly.entity_id
_entity_poly.type
_entity_poly.pdbx_seq_one_letter_code
_entity_poly.pdbx_strand_id
1 'polypeptide(L)'
;MAVFFVEIGQDVHFEGQWLEDAINEGVRQGYTEGYLRKSVVGDPLIRENTKDNTPAVLHIRIVEGDRVKIKVAPKGFGSENMSRVFMLKPADGIEGVRHAILTAVKDAGPNACPPMVVGVGIGGTFEKCALLAKQALTRPVDEHSDIPYVKDLEEEMLSKINQLGIG
;
A
#
# COMPACT_ATOMS: atom_id res chain seq x y z
N MET A 1 4.06 -6.23 8.49
CA MET A 1 5.20 -6.21 7.52
C MET A 1 5.58 -4.78 7.18
N ALA A 2 6.75 -4.56 6.65
CA ALA A 2 7.19 -3.25 6.13
C ALA A 2 7.17 -3.29 4.60
N VAL A 3 6.56 -2.28 3.99
CA VAL A 3 6.52 -2.09 2.53
C VAL A 3 7.33 -0.85 2.18
N PHE A 4 8.21 -0.98 1.22
CA PHE A 4 9.08 0.09 0.77
C PHE A 4 8.82 0.44 -0.69
N PHE A 5 8.69 1.72 -0.95
CA PHE A 5 8.74 2.28 -2.30
C PHE A 5 10.04 3.04 -2.43
N VAL A 6 10.92 2.55 -3.28
CA VAL A 6 12.27 3.07 -3.47
C VAL A 6 12.41 3.61 -4.88
N GLU A 7 12.67 4.89 -5.01
CA GLU A 7 13.05 5.53 -6.27
C GLU A 7 14.57 5.74 -6.24
N ILE A 8 15.26 5.19 -7.22
CA ILE A 8 16.71 5.23 -7.35
C ILE A 8 17.05 6.02 -8.60
N GLY A 9 17.78 7.12 -8.43
CA GLY A 9 18.31 7.88 -9.56
C GLY A 9 19.25 7.02 -10.40
N GLN A 10 19.17 7.15 -11.72
CA GLN A 10 19.99 6.36 -12.65
C GLN A 10 21.50 6.56 -12.47
N ASP A 11 21.88 7.69 -11.88
CA ASP A 11 23.29 8.07 -11.65
C ASP A 11 23.77 7.67 -10.24
N VAL A 12 22.92 6.99 -9.46
CA VAL A 12 23.27 6.49 -8.13
C VAL A 12 24.14 5.24 -8.25
N HIS A 13 25.22 5.24 -7.51
CA HIS A 13 26.07 4.07 -7.33
C HIS A 13 26.01 3.59 -5.88
N PHE A 14 25.75 2.30 -5.70
CA PHE A 14 25.76 1.65 -4.39
C PHE A 14 27.07 0.92 -4.17
N GLU A 15 27.64 1.09 -2.99
CA GLU A 15 28.81 0.36 -2.53
C GLU A 15 28.49 -0.42 -1.25
N GLY A 16 29.18 -1.54 -1.06
CA GLY A 16 28.99 -2.38 0.13
C GLY A 16 28.03 -3.53 -0.09
N GLN A 17 27.05 -3.69 0.81
CA GLN A 17 26.12 -4.81 0.75
C GLN A 17 24.96 -4.57 -0.24
N TRP A 18 24.25 -5.62 -0.59
CA TRP A 18 23.05 -5.53 -1.40
C TRP A 18 21.99 -4.62 -0.77
N LEU A 19 21.33 -3.82 -1.60
CA LEU A 19 20.30 -2.88 -1.15
C LEU A 19 19.17 -3.57 -0.37
N GLU A 20 18.74 -4.75 -0.82
CA GLU A 20 17.71 -5.53 -0.14
C GLU A 20 18.14 -5.97 1.26
N ASP A 21 19.40 -6.41 1.41
CA ASP A 21 19.96 -6.81 2.71
C ASP A 21 20.06 -5.61 3.65
N ALA A 22 20.49 -4.45 3.13
CA ALA A 22 20.55 -3.21 3.89
C ALA A 22 19.17 -2.78 4.40
N ILE A 23 18.14 -2.87 3.56
CA ILE A 23 16.76 -2.56 3.93
C ILE A 23 16.25 -3.55 4.97
N ASN A 24 16.49 -4.84 4.78
CA ASN A 24 16.07 -5.87 5.74
C ASN A 24 16.76 -5.70 7.10
N GLU A 25 18.05 -5.33 7.12
CA GLU A 25 18.73 -4.99 8.36
C GLU A 25 18.10 -3.77 9.05
N GLY A 26 17.81 -2.71 8.29
CA GLY A 26 17.09 -1.55 8.83
C GLY A 26 15.70 -1.89 9.38
N VAL A 27 14.97 -2.82 8.75
CA VAL A 27 13.69 -3.33 9.28
C VAL A 27 13.88 -4.07 10.60
N ARG A 28 14.85 -4.97 10.66
CA ARG A 28 15.17 -5.76 11.87
C ARG A 28 15.48 -4.85 13.05
N GLN A 29 16.34 -3.87 12.83
CA GLN A 29 16.73 -2.89 13.85
C GLN A 29 15.54 -2.02 14.25
N GLY A 30 14.88 -1.38 13.30
CA GLY A 30 13.78 -0.45 13.57
C GLY A 30 12.58 -1.13 14.25
N TYR A 31 12.24 -2.37 13.90
CA TYR A 31 11.17 -3.11 14.56
C TYR A 31 11.57 -3.60 15.95
N THR A 32 12.85 -3.78 16.22
CA THR A 32 13.36 -4.17 17.54
C THR A 32 13.46 -2.96 18.46
N GLU A 33 14.10 -1.89 18.02
CA GLU A 33 14.31 -0.66 18.80
C GLU A 33 13.01 0.11 19.03
N GLY A 34 12.09 0.10 18.03
CA GLY A 34 10.78 0.73 18.13
C GLY A 34 9.73 -0.11 18.85
N TYR A 35 10.09 -1.30 19.35
CA TYR A 35 9.15 -2.25 20.00
C TYR A 35 7.92 -2.56 19.13
N LEU A 36 8.08 -2.56 17.80
CA LEU A 36 7.00 -2.78 16.86
C LEU A 36 6.65 -4.27 16.76
N ARG A 37 5.37 -4.54 16.46
CA ARG A 37 4.89 -5.90 16.28
C ARG A 37 5.52 -6.57 15.06
N LYS A 38 6.23 -7.67 15.28
CA LYS A 38 6.84 -8.50 14.25
C LYS A 38 5.87 -9.60 13.84
N SER A 39 5.30 -9.53 12.64
CA SER A 39 4.23 -10.44 12.18
C SER A 39 4.50 -11.14 10.84
N VAL A 40 5.71 -10.99 10.30
CA VAL A 40 6.10 -11.69 9.08
C VAL A 40 6.32 -13.18 9.38
N VAL A 41 5.84 -14.02 8.47
CA VAL A 41 6.02 -15.47 8.51
C VAL A 41 6.91 -15.90 7.34
N GLY A 42 7.74 -16.92 7.57
CA GLY A 42 8.65 -17.44 6.55
C GLY A 42 7.93 -18.17 5.42
N ASP A 43 6.80 -18.80 5.75
CA ASP A 43 5.93 -19.49 4.80
C ASP A 43 4.47 -19.22 5.13
N PRO A 44 3.62 -18.88 4.15
CA PRO A 44 2.23 -18.50 4.39
C PRO A 44 1.33 -19.65 4.87
N LEU A 45 1.70 -20.89 4.62
CA LEU A 45 0.93 -22.08 5.01
C LEU A 45 1.40 -22.64 6.35
N ILE A 46 2.72 -22.77 6.54
CA ILE A 46 3.32 -23.24 7.79
C ILE A 46 3.23 -22.17 8.88
N ARG A 47 3.34 -20.88 8.51
CA ARG A 47 3.14 -19.69 9.34
C ARG A 47 4.12 -19.55 10.51
N GLU A 48 5.32 -20.07 10.36
CA GLU A 48 6.38 -19.86 11.33
C GLU A 48 6.90 -18.41 11.27
N ASN A 49 6.84 -17.70 12.38
CA ASN A 49 7.20 -16.29 12.47
C ASN A 49 8.72 -16.11 12.30
N THR A 50 9.15 -15.16 11.49
CA THR A 50 10.57 -14.85 11.27
C THR A 50 11.24 -14.16 12.45
N LYS A 51 10.47 -13.63 13.40
CA LYS A 51 10.86 -12.97 14.66
C LYS A 51 11.55 -11.61 14.51
N ASP A 52 11.94 -11.22 13.31
CA ASP A 52 12.61 -9.95 13.01
C ASP A 52 11.83 -9.06 12.03
N ASN A 53 10.67 -9.55 11.58
CA ASN A 53 9.77 -8.88 10.63
C ASN A 53 10.34 -8.73 9.21
N THR A 54 11.33 -9.55 8.84
CA THR A 54 11.87 -9.64 7.49
C THR A 54 11.34 -10.88 6.75
N PRO A 55 11.37 -10.93 5.42
CA PRO A 55 11.81 -9.84 4.53
C PRO A 55 10.78 -8.71 4.42
N ALA A 56 11.27 -7.52 4.06
CA ALA A 56 10.43 -6.41 3.63
C ALA A 56 9.84 -6.66 2.23
N VAL A 57 8.76 -5.98 1.90
CA VAL A 57 8.25 -5.93 0.52
C VAL A 57 8.82 -4.71 -0.17
N LEU A 58 9.57 -4.91 -1.26
CA LEU A 58 10.27 -3.85 -1.97
C LEU A 58 9.65 -3.60 -3.33
N HIS A 59 9.34 -2.34 -3.61
CA HIS A 59 8.97 -1.83 -4.92
C HIS A 59 10.00 -0.81 -5.36
N ILE A 60 10.83 -1.16 -6.34
CA ILE A 60 11.95 -0.34 -6.80
C ILE A 60 11.63 0.22 -8.17
N ARG A 61 11.92 1.52 -8.37
CA ARG A 61 11.87 2.21 -9.65
C ARG A 61 13.18 2.93 -9.90
N ILE A 62 13.67 2.85 -11.13
CA ILE A 62 14.76 3.70 -11.61
C ILE A 62 14.15 4.99 -12.18
N VAL A 63 14.67 6.13 -11.76
CA VAL A 63 14.25 7.46 -12.16
C VAL A 63 15.45 8.29 -12.61
N GLU A 64 15.22 9.45 -13.21
CA GLU A 64 16.30 10.39 -13.56
C GLU A 64 16.95 10.97 -12.29
N GLY A 65 18.27 11.24 -12.38
CA GLY A 65 19.03 11.94 -11.35
C GLY A 65 19.89 11.04 -10.46
N ASP A 66 20.35 11.62 -9.36
CA ASP A 66 21.39 11.09 -8.48
C ASP A 66 20.92 10.86 -7.03
N ARG A 67 19.60 10.83 -6.82
CA ARG A 67 19.03 10.72 -5.48
C ARG A 67 18.33 9.40 -5.26
N VAL A 68 18.32 8.95 -4.01
CA VAL A 68 17.47 7.85 -3.54
C VAL A 68 16.35 8.41 -2.69
N LYS A 69 15.10 8.07 -3.04
CA LYS A 69 13.93 8.43 -2.26
C LYS A 69 13.27 7.16 -1.75
N ILE A 70 13.08 7.10 -0.44
CA ILE A 70 12.49 5.92 0.22
C ILE A 70 11.23 6.35 0.96
N LYS A 71 10.11 5.67 0.66
CA LYS A 71 8.89 5.73 1.46
C LYS A 71 8.71 4.41 2.19
N VAL A 72 8.53 4.46 3.49
CA VAL A 72 8.32 3.29 4.34
C VAL A 72 6.88 3.26 4.81
N ALA A 73 6.19 2.16 4.56
CA ALA A 73 4.81 1.94 4.97
C ALA A 73 4.72 0.69 5.87
N PRO A 74 4.72 0.85 7.19
CA PRO A 74 4.37 -0.23 8.10
C PRO A 74 2.93 -0.65 7.85
N LYS A 75 2.71 -1.92 7.49
CA LYS A 75 1.39 -2.40 7.05
C LYS A 75 0.90 -3.55 7.92
N GLY A 76 -0.29 -3.39 8.50
CA GLY A 76 -0.97 -4.42 9.25
C GLY A 76 -1.64 -5.46 8.34
N PHE A 77 -1.63 -6.74 8.73
CA PHE A 77 -2.25 -7.81 7.95
C PHE A 77 -3.78 -7.78 7.98
N GLY A 78 -4.39 -7.33 9.06
CA GLY A 78 -5.85 -7.21 9.13
C GLY A 78 -6.41 -6.37 7.99
N SER A 79 -5.89 -5.15 7.84
CA SER A 79 -6.28 -4.27 6.73
C SER A 79 -5.80 -4.76 5.37
N GLU A 80 -4.63 -5.41 5.29
CA GLU A 80 -4.13 -6.00 4.03
C GLU A 80 -5.06 -7.08 3.50
N ASN A 81 -5.54 -7.97 4.37
CA ASN A 81 -6.45 -9.04 3.99
C ASN A 81 -7.82 -8.56 3.50
N MET A 82 -8.17 -7.31 3.79
CA MET A 82 -9.42 -6.69 3.35
C MET A 82 -9.31 -6.02 1.98
N SER A 83 -8.13 -5.99 1.38
CA SER A 83 -7.94 -5.47 0.01
C SER A 83 -8.67 -6.35 -1.02
N ARG A 84 -9.17 -5.72 -2.09
CA ARG A 84 -9.89 -6.36 -3.18
C ARG A 84 -9.39 -5.86 -4.53
N VAL A 85 -9.43 -6.73 -5.53
CA VAL A 85 -9.22 -6.36 -6.93
C VAL A 85 -10.47 -6.72 -7.70
N PHE A 86 -10.97 -5.80 -8.52
CA PHE A 86 -12.15 -5.97 -9.37
C PHE A 86 -11.74 -5.83 -10.83
N MET A 87 -12.10 -6.81 -11.63
CA MET A 87 -11.89 -6.78 -13.08
C MET A 87 -13.14 -6.22 -13.76
N LEU A 88 -13.16 -4.91 -13.94
CA LEU A 88 -14.29 -4.21 -14.55
C LEU A 88 -14.19 -4.22 -16.07
N LYS A 89 -15.34 -4.22 -16.74
CA LYS A 89 -15.44 -4.01 -18.20
C LYS A 89 -15.47 -2.51 -18.50
N PRO A 90 -15.00 -2.08 -19.68
CA PRO A 90 -15.10 -0.67 -20.07
C PRO A 90 -16.53 -0.10 -20.00
N ALA A 91 -17.54 -0.93 -20.24
CA ALA A 91 -18.96 -0.55 -20.17
C ALA A 91 -19.44 -0.26 -18.74
N ASP A 92 -18.76 -0.76 -17.70
CA ASP A 92 -19.12 -0.51 -16.30
C ASP A 92 -18.81 0.95 -15.90
N GLY A 93 -17.87 1.58 -16.59
CA GLY A 93 -17.54 2.99 -16.44
C GLY A 93 -17.25 3.42 -15.02
N ILE A 94 -17.49 4.68 -14.73
CA ILE A 94 -17.27 5.27 -13.41
C ILE A 94 -18.20 4.68 -12.34
N GLU A 95 -19.40 4.26 -12.71
CA GLU A 95 -20.36 3.65 -11.79
C GLU A 95 -19.86 2.29 -11.30
N GLY A 96 -19.24 1.50 -12.18
CA GLY A 96 -18.57 0.26 -11.78
C GLY A 96 -17.45 0.49 -10.76
N VAL A 97 -16.66 1.56 -10.96
CA VAL A 97 -15.60 1.95 -10.01
C VAL A 97 -16.20 2.34 -8.65
N ARG A 98 -17.22 3.19 -8.63
CA ARG A 98 -17.94 3.57 -7.40
C ARG A 98 -18.46 2.36 -6.64
N HIS A 99 -19.11 1.46 -7.36
CA HIS A 99 -19.66 0.24 -6.81
C HIS A 99 -18.56 -0.66 -6.21
N ALA A 100 -17.46 -0.85 -6.93
CA ALA A 100 -16.32 -1.65 -6.48
C ALA A 100 -15.70 -1.11 -5.19
N ILE A 101 -15.51 0.21 -5.09
CA ILE A 101 -14.96 0.86 -3.88
C ILE A 101 -15.91 0.62 -2.69
N LEU A 102 -17.20 0.89 -2.83
CA LEU A 102 -18.17 0.71 -1.75
C LEU A 102 -18.30 -0.76 -1.34
N THR A 103 -18.25 -1.68 -2.30
CA THR A 103 -18.27 -3.12 -2.03
C THR A 103 -17.03 -3.54 -1.22
N ALA A 104 -15.83 -3.10 -1.63
CA ALA A 104 -14.61 -3.41 -0.90
C ALA A 104 -14.66 -2.94 0.56
N VAL A 105 -15.16 -1.72 0.79
CA VAL A 105 -15.26 -1.15 2.14
C VAL A 105 -16.33 -1.87 2.97
N LYS A 106 -17.49 -2.18 2.40
CA LYS A 106 -18.54 -2.96 3.08
C LYS A 106 -18.05 -4.34 3.49
N ASP A 107 -17.37 -5.04 2.57
CA ASP A 107 -16.81 -6.37 2.83
C ASP A 107 -15.72 -6.34 3.90
N ALA A 108 -14.92 -5.27 3.91
CA ALA A 108 -13.90 -5.08 4.94
C ALA A 108 -14.52 -4.92 6.33
N GLY A 109 -15.57 -4.12 6.43
CA GLY A 109 -16.23 -3.83 7.69
C GLY A 109 -15.23 -3.44 8.79
N PRO A 110 -15.44 -3.90 10.04
CA PRO A 110 -14.56 -3.60 11.15
C PRO A 110 -13.19 -4.31 11.06
N ASN A 111 -13.04 -5.32 10.19
CA ASN A 111 -11.81 -6.11 10.09
C ASN A 111 -10.60 -5.31 9.54
N ALA A 112 -10.86 -4.17 8.89
CA ALA A 112 -9.80 -3.26 8.45
C ALA A 112 -9.24 -2.39 9.58
N CYS A 113 -9.77 -2.49 10.81
CA CYS A 113 -9.38 -1.72 11.99
C CYS A 113 -9.60 -0.20 11.80
N PRO A 114 -10.85 0.29 11.71
CA PRO A 114 -11.15 1.72 11.59
C PRO A 114 -10.53 2.57 12.73
N PRO A 115 -10.22 3.86 12.49
CA PRO A 115 -10.37 4.59 11.23
C PRO A 115 -9.40 4.07 10.16
N MET A 116 -9.88 3.97 8.91
CA MET A 116 -9.08 3.38 7.83
C MET A 116 -8.75 4.39 6.74
N VAL A 117 -7.65 4.17 6.05
CA VAL A 117 -7.30 4.84 4.79
C VAL A 117 -7.59 3.89 3.64
N VAL A 118 -8.35 4.35 2.66
CA VAL A 118 -8.71 3.57 1.48
C VAL A 118 -7.88 4.03 0.29
N GLY A 119 -6.96 3.19 -0.15
CA GLY A 119 -6.17 3.43 -1.36
C GLY A 119 -6.83 2.79 -2.56
N VAL A 120 -7.03 3.55 -3.63
CA VAL A 120 -7.64 3.09 -4.86
C VAL A 120 -6.65 3.21 -6.02
N GLY A 121 -6.49 2.14 -6.78
CA GLY A 121 -5.73 2.11 -8.02
C GLY A 121 -6.65 1.72 -9.18
N ILE A 122 -6.65 2.51 -10.25
CA ILE A 122 -7.53 2.31 -11.40
C ILE A 122 -6.69 2.17 -12.65
N GLY A 123 -6.93 1.11 -13.42
CA GLY A 123 -6.29 0.87 -14.69
C GLY A 123 -4.91 0.22 -14.61
N GLY A 124 -4.30 0.03 -15.77
CA GLY A 124 -3.09 -0.77 -15.94
C GLY A 124 -3.37 -2.27 -15.96
N THR A 125 -2.36 -3.06 -15.66
CA THR A 125 -2.46 -4.51 -15.50
C THR A 125 -2.95 -4.88 -14.09
N PHE A 126 -3.27 -6.14 -13.86
CA PHE A 126 -3.74 -6.66 -12.57
C PHE A 126 -2.84 -6.25 -11.39
N GLU A 127 -1.54 -6.49 -11.53
CA GLU A 127 -0.55 -6.12 -10.51
C GLU A 127 -0.34 -4.60 -10.42
N LYS A 128 -0.49 -3.88 -11.55
CA LYS A 128 -0.29 -2.43 -11.58
C LYS A 128 -1.37 -1.69 -10.82
N CYS A 129 -2.64 -2.05 -10.98
CA CYS A 129 -3.72 -1.41 -10.22
C CYS A 129 -3.59 -1.68 -8.72
N ALA A 130 -3.19 -2.89 -8.33
CA ALA A 130 -2.93 -3.23 -6.93
C ALA A 130 -1.75 -2.42 -6.35
N LEU A 131 -0.67 -2.24 -7.14
CA LEU A 131 0.47 -1.42 -6.76
C LEU A 131 0.07 0.06 -6.60
N LEU A 132 -0.72 0.61 -7.52
CA LEU A 132 -1.23 1.98 -7.44
C LEU A 132 -2.08 2.19 -6.18
N ALA A 133 -2.97 1.26 -5.86
CA ALA A 133 -3.75 1.29 -4.63
C ALA A 133 -2.85 1.30 -3.38
N LYS A 134 -1.81 0.49 -3.37
CA LYS A 134 -0.83 0.43 -2.29
C LYS A 134 -0.05 1.75 -2.17
N GLN A 135 0.37 2.34 -3.28
CA GLN A 135 1.06 3.65 -3.29
C GLN A 135 0.16 4.78 -2.80
N ALA A 136 -1.14 4.74 -3.14
CA ALA A 136 -2.11 5.73 -2.69
C ALA A 136 -2.21 5.79 -1.16
N LEU A 137 -2.02 4.68 -0.45
CA LEU A 137 -1.97 4.65 1.02
C LEU A 137 -0.79 5.45 1.62
N THR A 138 0.22 5.80 0.84
CA THR A 138 1.41 6.54 1.29
C THR A 138 1.35 8.03 0.95
N ARG A 139 0.26 8.51 0.36
CA ARG A 139 -0.02 9.93 0.14
C ARG A 139 -0.49 10.55 1.46
N PRO A 140 -0.10 11.79 1.79
CA PRO A 140 -0.67 12.53 2.90
C PRO A 140 -2.20 12.60 2.78
N VAL A 141 -2.92 12.46 3.90
CA VAL A 141 -4.40 12.36 3.90
C VAL A 141 -5.11 13.68 3.56
N ASP A 142 -4.41 14.78 3.65
CA ASP A 142 -4.85 16.13 3.30
C ASP A 142 -4.50 16.54 1.85
N GLU A 143 -3.79 15.68 1.13
CA GLU A 143 -3.47 15.88 -0.28
C GLU A 143 -4.46 15.14 -1.17
N HIS A 144 -5.04 15.84 -2.14
CA HIS A 144 -5.88 15.27 -3.19
C HIS A 144 -5.09 14.98 -4.47
N SER A 145 -5.73 14.28 -5.40
CA SER A 145 -5.20 14.11 -6.75
C SER A 145 -5.13 15.46 -7.49
N ASP A 146 -4.07 15.67 -8.27
CA ASP A 146 -3.94 16.82 -9.17
C ASP A 146 -4.91 16.76 -10.37
N ILE A 147 -5.52 15.60 -10.61
CA ILE A 147 -6.49 15.39 -11.68
C ILE A 147 -7.89 15.77 -11.15
N PRO A 148 -8.55 16.83 -11.69
CA PRO A 148 -9.76 17.37 -11.10
C PRO A 148 -10.88 16.34 -10.88
N TYR A 149 -11.21 15.54 -11.90
CA TYR A 149 -12.28 14.55 -11.77
C TYR A 149 -11.94 13.40 -10.81
N VAL A 150 -10.66 13.13 -10.56
CA VAL A 150 -10.23 12.14 -9.56
C VAL A 150 -10.39 12.72 -8.16
N LYS A 151 -10.05 13.99 -7.97
CA LYS A 151 -10.30 14.70 -6.71
C LYS A 151 -11.78 14.71 -6.37
N ASP A 152 -12.65 15.05 -7.33
CA ASP A 152 -14.11 15.04 -7.14
C ASP A 152 -14.58 13.63 -6.73
N LEU A 153 -14.03 12.58 -7.35
CA LEU A 153 -14.34 11.20 -6.99
C LEU A 153 -13.85 10.83 -5.58
N GLU A 154 -12.67 11.30 -5.18
CA GLU A 154 -12.14 11.08 -3.82
C GLU A 154 -13.08 11.68 -2.77
N GLU A 155 -13.52 12.93 -2.97
CA GLU A 155 -14.44 13.65 -2.05
C GLU A 155 -15.81 12.96 -2.00
N GLU A 156 -16.36 12.60 -3.16
CA GLU A 156 -17.62 11.87 -3.28
C GLU A 156 -17.56 10.53 -2.53
N MET A 157 -16.51 9.75 -2.79
CA MET A 157 -16.38 8.43 -2.20
C MET A 157 -16.12 8.48 -0.70
N LEU A 158 -15.36 9.46 -0.21
CA LEU A 158 -15.16 9.69 1.21
C LEU A 158 -16.51 9.93 1.91
N SER A 159 -17.34 10.79 1.34
CA SER A 159 -18.68 11.06 1.86
C SER A 159 -19.56 9.82 1.91
N LYS A 160 -19.60 9.03 0.81
CA LYS A 160 -20.39 7.79 0.72
C LYS A 160 -19.90 6.70 1.66
N ILE A 161 -18.59 6.55 1.83
CA ILE A 161 -17.99 5.56 2.74
C ILE A 161 -18.36 5.90 4.19
N ASN A 162 -18.26 7.18 4.58
CA ASN A 162 -18.62 7.59 5.93
C ASN A 162 -20.11 7.35 6.25
N GLN A 163 -21.00 7.38 5.24
CA GLN A 163 -22.42 7.05 5.40
C GLN A 163 -22.70 5.55 5.61
N LEU A 164 -21.71 4.67 5.42
CA LEU A 164 -21.89 3.24 5.68
C LEU A 164 -21.97 2.89 7.17
N GLY A 165 -21.55 3.81 8.04
CA GLY A 165 -21.57 3.61 9.50
C GLY A 165 -20.62 2.50 9.97
N ILE A 166 -19.48 2.32 9.28
CA ILE A 166 -18.42 1.37 9.64
C ILE A 166 -17.33 2.13 10.38
N GLY A 167 -17.09 1.78 11.65
CA GLY A 167 -15.99 2.41 12.41
C GLY A 167 -16.28 2.61 13.85
#